data_3fbc9ddd5f30ce59dc9f4c2b48f9b7be
#
_entry.id   3fbc9ddd5f30ce59dc9f4c2b48f9b7be
#
_cell.length_a   1.000
_cell.length_b   1.000
_cell.length_c   1.000
_cell.angle_alpha   90.00
_cell.angle_beta   90.00
_cell.angle_gamma   90.00
#
_symmetry.space_group_name_H-M   'P 1'
#
loop_
_entity.id
_entity.type
_entity.pdbx_description
1 polymer ?
#
loop_
_entity_poly.entity_id
_entity_poly.type
_entity_poly.pdbx_seq_one_letter_code
_entity_poly.pdbx_strand_id
1 'polypeptide(L)'
;MRKSFIVVGVMVVALVGYLVFSVVDAKTPVAAAGKKTYSGTLYIAGMGGHFAKADITIDPNNADNPIKVAGLDRVVIGDKNTHPTHDARIDVNDPNIMFWSTYKIDPNGKQHVGKTDLRTGNVIKDVAMAPDPRSTGGEKKMPLYCASGQTKKYFMPVFMGNEAYVDVFDKATLTHKHRVFISDLGYKSGTYVFLHGINSNDMKKFLLTVVMKGEDGKANGKVDFILVDMAALEKGKFKELARATHTGVPGKTITFREFFSHDDKLIFQSAGDRLWVLDGKTLKMVDEKTNIGGENHDAMPTPDSKYVVMTLRTSDVDGCDGEGKPIPGKKITDGTLQLYDVEAKKVVGKTSSVCFACHKGMGLGDKSSILCGLDGVYKK
;
A
#
# COMPACT_ATOMS: atom_id res chain seq x y z
N MET A 1 -51.56 23.63 -90.61
CA MET A 1 -51.75 23.76 -89.12
C MET A 1 -52.17 22.38 -88.57
N ARG A 2 -51.24 21.63 -88.05
CA ARG A 2 -51.48 20.32 -87.40
C ARG A 2 -51.36 20.49 -85.88
N LYS A 3 -52.48 20.21 -85.20
CA LYS A 3 -52.54 20.15 -83.73
C LYS A 3 -52.19 18.72 -83.27
N SER A 4 -51.12 18.55 -82.53
CA SER A 4 -50.76 17.30 -81.92
C SER A 4 -51.39 17.25 -80.53
N PHE A 5 -52.10 16.19 -80.25
CA PHE A 5 -52.61 15.86 -78.90
C PHE A 5 -51.60 14.97 -78.21
N ILE A 6 -51.19 15.37 -77.02
CA ILE A 6 -50.37 14.56 -76.13
C ILE A 6 -51.29 13.87 -75.11
N VAL A 7 -51.32 12.54 -75.18
CA VAL A 7 -52.01 11.72 -74.18
C VAL A 7 -51.01 11.44 -73.05
N VAL A 8 -51.37 11.90 -71.87
CA VAL A 8 -50.61 11.59 -70.64
C VAL A 8 -51.22 10.35 -70.00
N GLY A 9 -50.50 9.23 -70.06
CA GLY A 9 -50.90 8.02 -69.37
C GLY A 9 -50.45 8.10 -67.91
N VAL A 10 -51.44 8.03 -67.02
CA VAL A 10 -51.17 7.93 -65.58
C VAL A 10 -50.99 6.45 -65.23
N MET A 11 -49.78 6.07 -64.86
CA MET A 11 -49.45 4.74 -64.35
C MET A 11 -49.62 4.75 -62.82
N VAL A 12 -50.63 4.07 -62.29
CA VAL A 12 -50.80 3.86 -60.85
C VAL A 12 -50.01 2.65 -60.49
N VAL A 13 -48.90 2.88 -59.77
CA VAL A 13 -48.07 1.82 -59.10
C VAL A 13 -48.66 1.61 -57.72
N ALA A 14 -49.32 0.48 -57.51
CA ALA A 14 -49.71 0.04 -56.15
C ALA A 14 -48.49 -0.49 -55.40
N LEU A 15 -47.98 0.28 -54.45
CA LEU A 15 -46.97 -0.17 -53.49
C LEU A 15 -47.67 -0.98 -52.37
N VAL A 16 -47.50 -2.30 -52.40
CA VAL A 16 -47.83 -3.18 -51.25
C VAL A 16 -46.72 -3.08 -50.28
N GLY A 17 -46.87 -2.26 -49.26
CA GLY A 17 -45.92 -2.16 -48.14
C GLY A 17 -46.02 -3.39 -47.22
N TYR A 18 -45.06 -4.27 -47.28
CA TYR A 18 -44.85 -5.26 -46.21
C TYR A 18 -44.29 -4.56 -44.97
N LEU A 19 -45.12 -4.35 -43.97
CA LEU A 19 -44.72 -3.98 -42.62
C LEU A 19 -44.10 -5.20 -41.94
N VAL A 20 -42.77 -5.31 -41.99
CA VAL A 20 -42.03 -6.24 -41.16
C VAL A 20 -41.96 -5.62 -39.75
N PHE A 21 -42.81 -6.10 -38.86
CA PHE A 21 -42.62 -5.84 -37.41
C PHE A 21 -41.41 -6.63 -36.95
N SER A 22 -40.25 -5.98 -36.87
CA SER A 22 -39.13 -6.48 -36.09
C SER A 22 -39.51 -6.37 -34.61
N VAL A 23 -39.87 -7.49 -34.00
CA VAL A 23 -39.94 -7.61 -32.55
C VAL A 23 -38.52 -7.45 -32.05
N VAL A 24 -38.18 -6.23 -31.63
CA VAL A 24 -36.96 -6.01 -30.86
C VAL A 24 -37.24 -6.64 -29.50
N ASP A 25 -36.69 -7.83 -29.30
CA ASP A 25 -36.58 -8.43 -27.97
C ASP A 25 -35.83 -7.40 -27.09
N ALA A 26 -36.56 -6.63 -26.32
CA ALA A 26 -36.03 -5.82 -25.27
C ALA A 26 -35.43 -6.82 -24.26
N LYS A 27 -34.13 -7.16 -24.42
CA LYS A 27 -33.40 -7.84 -23.39
C LYS A 27 -33.58 -7.03 -22.12
N THR A 28 -34.35 -7.57 -21.19
CA THR A 28 -34.45 -7.03 -19.84
C THR A 28 -33.03 -6.76 -19.37
N PRO A 29 -32.68 -5.53 -18.96
CA PRO A 29 -31.32 -5.26 -18.48
C PRO A 29 -31.04 -6.24 -17.32
N VAL A 30 -30.12 -7.15 -17.54
CA VAL A 30 -29.61 -7.99 -16.46
C VAL A 30 -29.09 -7.01 -15.43
N ALA A 31 -29.73 -6.97 -14.28
CA ALA A 31 -29.28 -6.12 -13.17
C ALA A 31 -27.80 -6.42 -12.98
N ALA A 32 -26.97 -5.40 -13.11
CA ALA A 32 -25.53 -5.56 -12.93
C ALA A 32 -25.32 -6.20 -11.57
N ALA A 33 -24.70 -7.37 -11.55
CA ALA A 33 -24.41 -8.06 -10.31
C ALA A 33 -23.65 -7.09 -9.40
N GLY A 34 -24.16 -6.88 -8.18
CA GLY A 34 -23.57 -5.95 -7.23
C GLY A 34 -22.09 -6.29 -7.01
N LYS A 35 -21.27 -5.27 -6.83
CA LYS A 35 -19.84 -5.46 -6.53
C LYS A 35 -19.69 -6.19 -5.21
N LYS A 36 -18.70 -7.09 -5.13
CA LYS A 36 -18.41 -7.87 -3.93
C LYS A 36 -18.02 -6.94 -2.77
N THR A 37 -18.54 -7.23 -1.58
CA THR A 37 -18.12 -6.61 -0.33
C THR A 37 -17.02 -7.43 0.34
N TYR A 38 -16.16 -6.76 1.12
CA TYR A 38 -15.07 -7.40 1.85
C TYR A 38 -15.14 -6.98 3.31
N SER A 39 -14.70 -7.83 4.19
CA SER A 39 -14.49 -7.49 5.60
C SER A 39 -13.18 -8.08 6.09
N GLY A 40 -12.59 -7.47 7.08
CA GLY A 40 -11.30 -7.90 7.61
C GLY A 40 -10.84 -7.06 8.78
N THR A 41 -9.66 -7.40 9.28
CA THR A 41 -8.96 -6.64 10.30
C THR A 41 -7.64 -6.15 9.73
N LEU A 42 -7.43 -4.84 9.78
CA LEU A 42 -6.18 -4.18 9.39
C LEU A 42 -5.33 -3.88 10.62
N TYR A 43 -4.04 -4.03 10.50
CA TYR A 43 -3.03 -3.64 11.49
C TYR A 43 -2.18 -2.53 10.90
N ILE A 44 -2.17 -1.37 11.55
CA ILE A 44 -1.63 -0.14 10.98
C ILE A 44 -0.65 0.45 11.98
N ALA A 45 0.60 0.62 11.57
CA ALA A 45 1.63 1.20 12.41
C ALA A 45 1.43 2.72 12.58
N GLY A 46 1.64 3.22 13.79
CA GLY A 46 1.45 4.63 14.13
C GLY A 46 2.57 5.24 14.95
N MET A 47 3.76 4.68 14.96
CA MET A 47 4.94 5.15 15.71
C MET A 47 4.76 5.29 17.23
N GLY A 48 3.66 4.79 17.78
CA GLY A 48 3.28 4.94 19.18
C GLY A 48 3.61 3.76 20.10
N GLY A 49 4.41 2.77 19.66
CA GLY A 49 4.66 1.54 20.42
C GLY A 49 3.52 0.51 20.30
N HIS A 50 2.60 0.76 19.39
CA HIS A 50 1.44 -0.10 19.13
C HIS A 50 1.07 -0.03 17.64
N PHE A 51 0.28 -1.01 17.20
CA PHE A 51 -0.44 -0.99 15.94
C PHE A 51 -1.91 -0.72 16.22
N ALA A 52 -2.57 0.09 15.42
CA ALA A 52 -4.01 0.12 15.41
C ALA A 52 -4.53 -1.20 14.83
N LYS A 53 -5.55 -1.74 15.45
CA LYS A 53 -6.32 -2.88 14.99
C LYS A 53 -7.69 -2.38 14.58
N ALA A 54 -7.93 -2.28 13.27
CA ALA A 54 -9.15 -1.73 12.71
C ALA A 54 -9.98 -2.83 12.04
N ASP A 55 -11.16 -3.12 12.57
CA ASP A 55 -12.13 -3.95 11.89
C ASP A 55 -12.84 -3.14 10.82
N ILE A 56 -12.76 -3.58 9.58
CA ILE A 56 -13.28 -2.85 8.42
C ILE A 56 -14.29 -3.66 7.62
N THR A 57 -15.19 -2.94 6.98
CA THR A 57 -16.00 -3.44 5.86
C THR A 57 -15.78 -2.53 4.66
N ILE A 58 -15.56 -3.15 3.49
CA ILE A 58 -15.42 -2.46 2.22
C ILE A 58 -16.64 -2.83 1.37
N ASP A 59 -17.44 -1.83 1.02
CA ASP A 59 -18.59 -1.95 0.11
C ASP A 59 -18.41 -1.01 -1.08
N PRO A 60 -17.87 -1.50 -2.19
CA PRO A 60 -17.68 -0.69 -3.39
C PRO A 60 -18.99 -0.24 -4.07
N ASN A 61 -20.15 -0.75 -3.62
CA ASN A 61 -21.46 -0.28 -4.10
C ASN A 61 -21.88 1.03 -3.40
N ASN A 62 -21.31 1.30 -2.22
CA ASN A 62 -21.49 2.58 -1.52
C ASN A 62 -20.51 3.61 -2.08
N ALA A 63 -20.98 4.39 -3.05
CA ALA A 63 -20.13 5.37 -3.74
C ALA A 63 -19.64 6.51 -2.84
N ASP A 64 -20.34 6.81 -1.74
CA ASP A 64 -19.96 7.91 -0.84
C ASP A 64 -18.97 7.47 0.25
N ASN A 65 -19.26 6.33 0.91
CA ASN A 65 -18.49 5.85 2.04
C ASN A 65 -18.18 4.35 1.88
N PRO A 66 -17.27 3.99 0.97
CA PRO A 66 -17.01 2.59 0.62
C PRO A 66 -16.29 1.81 1.71
N ILE A 67 -15.57 2.47 2.60
CA ILE A 67 -14.88 1.83 3.72
C ILE A 67 -15.55 2.27 5.03
N LYS A 68 -15.97 1.30 5.81
CA LYS A 68 -16.50 1.52 7.17
C LYS A 68 -15.57 0.89 8.20
N VAL A 69 -15.10 1.67 9.14
CA VAL A 69 -14.38 1.20 10.33
C VAL A 69 -15.42 0.86 11.40
N ALA A 70 -15.57 -0.43 11.70
CA ALA A 70 -16.59 -0.94 12.62
C ALA A 70 -16.10 -1.08 14.06
N GLY A 71 -14.78 -1.26 14.22
CA GLY A 71 -14.13 -1.37 15.52
C GLY A 71 -12.69 -0.88 15.41
N LEU A 72 -12.20 -0.29 16.49
CA LEU A 72 -10.83 0.21 16.59
C LEU A 72 -10.26 -0.16 17.96
N ASP A 73 -9.14 -0.88 17.94
CA ASP A 73 -8.40 -1.33 19.11
C ASP A 73 -6.88 -1.24 18.81
N ARG A 74 -6.05 -1.79 19.65
CA ARG A 74 -4.59 -1.73 19.51
C ARG A 74 -3.92 -3.06 19.82
N VAL A 75 -2.75 -3.24 19.21
CA VAL A 75 -1.79 -4.27 19.58
C VAL A 75 -0.52 -3.57 20.07
N VAL A 76 -0.26 -3.62 21.36
CA VAL A 76 0.90 -2.98 21.98
C VAL A 76 2.10 -3.89 21.86
N ILE A 77 3.25 -3.34 21.39
CA ILE A 77 4.51 -4.08 21.29
C ILE A 77 5.58 -3.56 22.25
N GLY A 78 5.39 -2.38 22.82
CA GLY A 78 6.32 -1.78 23.77
C GLY A 78 6.06 -0.29 24.00
N ASP A 79 7.02 0.40 24.61
CA ASP A 79 6.96 1.84 24.84
C ASP A 79 7.26 2.62 23.55
N LYS A 80 6.62 3.75 23.34
CA LYS A 80 6.80 4.60 22.15
C LYS A 80 8.23 5.10 21.93
N ASN A 81 9.04 5.18 22.97
CA ASN A 81 10.42 5.66 22.87
C ASN A 81 11.39 4.54 22.49
N THR A 82 11.07 3.30 22.82
CA THR A 82 11.89 2.13 22.52
C THR A 82 11.35 1.31 21.34
N HIS A 83 10.01 1.29 21.16
CA HIS A 83 9.33 0.50 20.14
C HIS A 83 8.40 1.34 19.25
N PRO A 84 8.84 2.47 18.68
CA PRO A 84 7.99 3.19 17.75
C PRO A 84 7.69 2.29 16.55
N THR A 85 6.43 1.91 16.38
CA THR A 85 5.99 0.98 15.31
C THR A 85 6.13 1.61 13.94
N HIS A 86 6.57 0.82 12.96
CA HIS A 86 6.67 1.30 11.59
C HIS A 86 6.25 0.27 10.54
N ASP A 87 6.46 -1.01 10.80
CA ASP A 87 6.18 -2.08 9.84
C ASP A 87 5.35 -3.18 10.49
N ALA A 88 4.30 -3.58 9.80
CA ALA A 88 3.46 -4.72 10.13
C ALA A 88 3.54 -5.74 9.01
N ARG A 89 3.70 -7.02 9.35
CA ARG A 89 3.69 -8.10 8.37
C ARG A 89 3.01 -9.34 8.97
N ILE A 90 1.82 -9.65 8.47
CA ILE A 90 1.10 -10.87 8.87
C ILE A 90 1.85 -12.07 8.33
N ASP A 91 2.07 -13.07 9.17
CA ASP A 91 2.79 -14.28 8.78
C ASP A 91 1.99 -15.09 7.74
N VAL A 92 2.65 -15.42 6.62
CA VAL A 92 2.06 -16.26 5.56
C VAL A 92 1.77 -17.70 6.02
N ASN A 93 2.39 -18.17 7.11
CA ASN A 93 2.17 -19.51 7.66
C ASN A 93 1.06 -19.54 8.71
N ASP A 94 0.89 -18.46 9.48
CA ASP A 94 -0.11 -18.33 10.53
C ASP A 94 -0.63 -16.88 10.60
N PRO A 95 -1.85 -16.61 10.13
CA PRO A 95 -2.41 -15.26 10.12
C PRO A 95 -2.66 -14.68 11.53
N ASN A 96 -2.47 -15.47 12.58
CA ASN A 96 -2.51 -14.99 13.96
C ASN A 96 -1.15 -14.46 14.46
N ILE A 97 -0.11 -14.54 13.66
CA ILE A 97 1.21 -14.01 13.98
C ILE A 97 1.48 -12.77 13.13
N MET A 98 1.96 -11.71 13.76
CA MET A 98 2.45 -10.51 13.09
C MET A 98 3.92 -10.32 13.41
N PHE A 99 4.72 -10.20 12.36
CA PHE A 99 6.10 -9.70 12.45
C PHE A 99 6.09 -8.19 12.36
N TRP A 100 7.05 -7.56 13.04
CA TRP A 100 7.18 -6.11 13.07
C TRP A 100 8.63 -5.67 13.22
N SER A 101 8.88 -4.42 12.88
CA SER A 101 10.15 -3.73 13.12
C SER A 101 9.92 -2.29 13.56
N THR A 102 10.90 -1.68 14.20
CA THR A 102 10.77 -0.35 14.78
C THR A 102 11.30 0.75 13.88
N TYR A 103 10.70 1.93 13.99
CA TYR A 103 10.99 3.12 13.19
C TYR A 103 12.33 3.78 13.55
N LYS A 104 12.69 3.79 14.82
CA LYS A 104 13.87 4.52 15.32
C LYS A 104 14.78 3.58 16.10
N ILE A 105 16.05 3.97 16.17
CA ILE A 105 16.99 3.43 17.15
C ILE A 105 16.51 3.84 18.56
N ASP A 106 16.51 2.91 19.47
CA ASP A 106 16.17 3.12 20.87
C ASP A 106 17.26 3.97 21.58
N PRO A 107 17.02 4.43 22.83
CA PRO A 107 18.04 5.17 23.59
C PRO A 107 19.35 4.43 23.82
N ASN A 108 19.37 3.10 23.66
CA ASN A 108 20.56 2.24 23.79
C ASN A 108 21.26 1.98 22.45
N GLY A 109 20.87 2.67 21.39
CA GLY A 109 21.47 2.54 20.06
C GLY A 109 21.03 1.28 19.30
N LYS A 110 19.89 0.69 19.64
CA LYS A 110 19.39 -0.56 19.04
C LYS A 110 18.07 -0.36 18.32
N GLN A 111 17.82 -1.20 17.33
CA GLN A 111 16.55 -1.38 16.67
C GLN A 111 15.96 -2.72 17.04
N HIS A 112 14.63 -2.80 16.98
CA HIS A 112 13.90 -3.97 17.39
C HIS A 112 13.20 -4.61 16.18
N VAL A 113 13.25 -5.93 16.16
CA VAL A 113 12.51 -6.81 15.27
C VAL A 113 11.79 -7.84 16.13
N GLY A 114 10.51 -8.00 15.95
CA GLY A 114 9.76 -8.89 16.81
C GLY A 114 8.59 -9.59 16.13
N LYS A 115 7.92 -10.41 16.92
CA LYS A 115 6.69 -11.09 16.56
C LYS A 115 5.69 -11.11 17.70
N THR A 116 4.42 -10.96 17.37
CA THR A 116 3.29 -10.87 18.30
C THR A 116 2.22 -11.88 17.93
N ASP A 117 1.61 -12.51 18.92
CA ASP A 117 0.39 -13.30 18.76
C ASP A 117 -0.83 -12.35 18.76
N LEU A 118 -1.50 -12.24 17.65
CA LEU A 118 -2.65 -11.33 17.45
C LEU A 118 -3.92 -11.76 18.17
N ARG A 119 -4.01 -13.02 18.62
CA ARG A 119 -5.15 -13.52 19.41
C ARG A 119 -5.10 -13.00 20.84
N THR A 120 -3.88 -12.91 21.38
CA THR A 120 -3.64 -12.50 22.78
C THR A 120 -3.10 -11.09 22.90
N GLY A 121 -2.55 -10.53 21.83
CA GLY A 121 -1.82 -9.26 21.83
C GLY A 121 -0.42 -9.37 22.44
N ASN A 122 0.05 -10.55 22.82
CA ASN A 122 1.32 -10.75 23.50
C ASN A 122 2.49 -10.76 22.52
N VAL A 123 3.56 -10.04 22.84
CA VAL A 123 4.84 -10.15 22.15
C VAL A 123 5.45 -11.52 22.47
N ILE A 124 5.59 -12.36 21.45
CA ILE A 124 6.21 -13.69 21.57
C ILE A 124 7.71 -13.57 21.68
N LYS A 125 8.29 -12.67 20.89
CA LYS A 125 9.74 -12.44 20.85
C LYS A 125 10.04 -11.04 20.34
N ASP A 126 11.03 -10.44 20.95
CA ASP A 126 11.67 -9.19 20.58
C ASP A 126 13.20 -9.38 20.52
N VAL A 127 13.83 -8.88 19.47
CA VAL A 127 15.26 -8.93 19.27
C VAL A 127 15.77 -7.52 19.03
N ALA A 128 16.59 -7.03 19.94
CA ALA A 128 17.26 -5.74 19.84
C ALA A 128 18.65 -5.90 19.21
N MET A 129 18.93 -5.14 18.15
CA MET A 129 20.18 -5.24 17.40
C MET A 129 20.68 -3.84 17.00
N ALA A 130 21.99 -3.61 17.14
CA ALA A 130 22.59 -2.39 16.62
C ALA A 130 22.56 -2.40 15.09
N PRO A 131 22.23 -1.26 14.44
CA PRO A 131 22.36 -1.14 13.00
C PRO A 131 23.82 -1.23 12.56
N ASP A 132 24.03 -1.48 11.27
CA ASP A 132 25.40 -1.46 10.73
C ASP A 132 25.98 -0.03 10.80
N PRO A 133 27.24 0.13 11.23
CA PRO A 133 27.89 1.45 11.31
C PRO A 133 27.90 2.22 9.97
N ARG A 134 27.94 1.53 8.83
CA ARG A 134 27.84 2.15 7.50
C ARG A 134 26.52 2.87 7.27
N SER A 135 25.45 2.39 7.91
CA SER A 135 24.11 2.95 7.76
C SER A 135 23.82 4.12 8.70
N THR A 136 24.56 4.24 9.79
CA THR A 136 24.38 5.29 10.81
C THR A 136 25.30 6.49 10.63
N GLY A 137 26.28 6.37 9.74
CA GLY A 137 27.19 7.45 9.37
C GLY A 137 26.56 8.46 8.41
N GLY A 138 27.16 9.66 8.28
CA GLY A 138 26.77 10.68 7.32
C GLY A 138 25.74 11.69 7.83
N GLU A 139 25.32 12.60 6.96
CA GLU A 139 24.44 13.72 7.29
C GLU A 139 22.99 13.32 7.60
N LYS A 140 22.49 12.24 7.03
CA LYS A 140 21.14 11.74 7.26
C LYS A 140 21.10 10.70 8.37
N LYS A 141 20.87 11.18 9.57
CA LYS A 141 20.73 10.37 10.79
C LYS A 141 19.29 9.86 10.97
N MET A 142 18.76 9.11 10.03
CA MET A 142 17.46 8.42 10.21
C MET A 142 17.59 6.94 9.86
N PRO A 143 18.40 6.18 10.62
CA PRO A 143 18.44 4.74 10.46
C PRO A 143 17.15 4.14 11.02
N LEU A 144 16.40 3.44 10.15
CA LEU A 144 15.11 2.85 10.51
C LEU A 144 14.79 1.65 9.61
N TYR A 145 14.00 0.73 10.12
CA TYR A 145 13.29 -0.22 9.28
C TYR A 145 12.01 0.42 8.74
N CYS A 146 11.77 0.33 7.43
CA CYS A 146 10.65 1.05 6.79
C CYS A 146 9.69 0.15 6.02
N ALA A 147 10.06 -1.07 5.73
CA ALA A 147 9.21 -2.05 5.06
C ALA A 147 9.73 -3.45 5.34
N SER A 148 8.99 -4.47 4.99
CA SER A 148 9.47 -5.83 5.07
C SER A 148 8.80 -6.74 4.03
N GLY A 149 9.53 -7.77 3.64
CA GLY A 149 8.99 -8.94 2.98
C GLY A 149 9.18 -10.18 3.83
N GLN A 150 8.76 -11.29 3.28
CA GLN A 150 8.86 -12.57 3.95
C GLN A 150 8.85 -13.75 2.96
N THR A 151 9.33 -14.88 3.43
CA THR A 151 9.03 -16.19 2.86
C THR A 151 8.40 -17.08 3.94
N LYS A 152 8.14 -18.33 3.64
CA LYS A 152 7.69 -19.28 4.68
C LYS A 152 8.69 -19.42 5.82
N LYS A 153 9.98 -19.20 5.56
CA LYS A 153 11.07 -19.42 6.52
C LYS A 153 11.64 -18.12 7.10
N TYR A 154 11.67 -17.05 6.33
CA TYR A 154 12.39 -15.83 6.70
C TYR A 154 11.47 -14.62 6.77
N PHE A 155 11.79 -13.70 7.69
CA PHE A 155 11.30 -12.34 7.74
C PHE A 155 12.42 -11.40 7.28
N MET A 156 12.12 -10.45 6.40
CA MET A 156 13.11 -9.66 5.69
C MET A 156 12.79 -8.17 5.79
N PRO A 157 13.11 -7.52 6.93
CA PRO A 157 12.93 -6.08 7.07
C PRO A 157 13.97 -5.32 6.26
N VAL A 158 13.53 -4.22 5.63
CA VAL A 158 14.34 -3.32 4.84
C VAL A 158 14.78 -2.15 5.69
N PHE A 159 16.09 -1.96 5.79
CA PHE A 159 16.70 -0.90 6.58
C PHE A 159 17.10 0.28 5.73
N MET A 160 16.65 1.45 6.12
CA MET A 160 16.96 2.72 5.49
C MET A 160 17.97 3.50 6.32
N GLY A 161 19.01 3.96 5.69
CA GLY A 161 20.09 4.72 6.34
C GLY A 161 21.03 5.29 5.28
N ASN A 162 22.21 5.73 5.69
CA ASN A 162 23.22 6.22 4.76
C ASN A 162 23.64 5.13 3.77
N GLU A 163 23.84 3.90 4.25
CA GLU A 163 23.91 2.71 3.42
C GLU A 163 22.75 1.79 3.80
N ALA A 164 21.81 1.58 2.89
CA ALA A 164 20.62 0.79 3.12
C ALA A 164 20.87 -0.71 2.85
N TYR A 165 20.09 -1.55 3.50
CA TYR A 165 20.23 -3.00 3.38
C TYR A 165 18.90 -3.73 3.63
N VAL A 166 18.88 -5.02 3.31
CA VAL A 166 17.86 -5.96 3.73
C VAL A 166 18.47 -6.93 4.73
N ASP A 167 17.86 -7.04 5.90
CA ASP A 167 18.20 -8.07 6.87
C ASP A 167 17.32 -9.30 6.64
N VAL A 168 17.89 -10.49 6.88
CA VAL A 168 17.20 -11.77 6.75
C VAL A 168 17.19 -12.44 8.12
N PHE A 169 16.00 -12.61 8.70
CA PHE A 169 15.80 -13.25 9.99
C PHE A 169 15.06 -14.58 9.83
N ASP A 170 15.51 -15.61 10.52
CA ASP A 170 14.75 -16.85 10.66
C ASP A 170 13.46 -16.61 11.45
N LYS A 171 12.29 -16.93 10.89
CA LYS A 171 10.99 -16.65 11.51
C LYS A 171 10.74 -17.42 12.81
N ALA A 172 11.25 -18.64 12.91
CA ALA A 172 11.03 -19.46 14.10
C ALA A 172 11.76 -18.87 15.29
N THR A 173 13.03 -18.50 15.11
CA THR A 173 13.93 -18.08 16.18
C THR A 173 14.18 -16.59 16.28
N LEU A 174 13.83 -15.80 15.24
CA LEU A 174 14.26 -14.42 15.02
C LEU A 174 15.78 -14.24 15.08
N THR A 175 16.52 -15.28 14.70
CA THR A 175 17.98 -15.19 14.57
C THR A 175 18.31 -14.49 13.25
N HIS A 176 19.14 -13.43 13.32
CA HIS A 176 19.68 -12.77 12.14
C HIS A 176 20.59 -13.73 11.37
N LYS A 177 20.39 -13.85 10.08
CA LYS A 177 21.12 -14.75 9.18
C LYS A 177 22.04 -14.01 8.23
N HIS A 178 21.52 -13.00 7.56
CA HIS A 178 22.23 -12.27 6.51
C HIS A 178 21.84 -10.80 6.55
N ARG A 179 22.79 -9.96 6.12
CA ARG A 179 22.60 -8.56 5.79
C ARG A 179 23.09 -8.34 4.38
N VAL A 180 22.24 -7.80 3.51
CA VAL A 180 22.54 -7.61 2.09
C VAL A 180 22.41 -6.13 1.76
N PHE A 181 23.51 -5.50 1.39
CA PHE A 181 23.59 -4.07 1.17
C PHE A 181 23.16 -3.71 -0.24
N ILE A 182 22.47 -2.58 -0.37
CA ILE A 182 22.02 -2.09 -1.68
C ILE A 182 23.20 -1.69 -2.58
N SER A 183 24.38 -1.45 -2.02
CA SER A 183 25.62 -1.26 -2.78
C SER A 183 25.98 -2.44 -3.69
N ASP A 184 25.53 -3.66 -3.36
CA ASP A 184 25.70 -4.85 -4.20
C ASP A 184 24.88 -4.77 -5.49
N LEU A 185 23.90 -3.85 -5.57
CA LEU A 185 23.14 -3.51 -6.78
C LEU A 185 23.67 -2.26 -7.50
N GLY A 186 24.85 -1.76 -7.08
CA GLY A 186 25.55 -0.63 -7.69
C GLY A 186 25.18 0.75 -7.12
N TYR A 187 24.39 0.84 -6.07
CA TYR A 187 24.06 2.12 -5.43
C TYR A 187 25.17 2.58 -4.51
N LYS A 188 25.55 3.84 -4.64
CA LYS A 188 26.51 4.47 -3.73
C LYS A 188 25.77 5.01 -2.50
N SER A 189 26.35 4.82 -1.35
CA SER A 189 25.90 5.41 -0.09
C SER A 189 25.64 6.91 -0.24
N GLY A 190 24.48 7.37 0.25
CA GLY A 190 24.10 8.78 0.21
C GLY A 190 23.57 9.30 -1.14
N THR A 191 23.46 8.47 -2.20
CA THR A 191 22.89 8.88 -3.51
C THR A 191 21.37 8.67 -3.62
N TYR A 192 20.75 8.12 -2.60
CA TYR A 192 19.31 7.88 -2.50
C TYR A 192 18.77 8.37 -1.16
N VAL A 193 17.45 8.50 -1.09
CA VAL A 193 16.75 9.07 0.09
C VAL A 193 16.01 7.99 0.85
N PHE A 194 15.30 7.12 0.12
CA PHE A 194 14.47 6.05 0.69
C PHE A 194 14.72 4.72 -0.01
N LEU A 195 14.57 3.66 0.74
CA LEU A 195 14.53 2.28 0.28
C LEU A 195 13.35 1.58 0.93
N HIS A 196 12.50 0.95 0.12
CA HIS A 196 11.44 0.06 0.58
C HIS A 196 11.52 -1.27 -0.15
N GLY A 197 10.77 -2.26 0.30
CA GLY A 197 10.73 -3.53 -0.38
C GLY A 197 9.71 -4.50 0.19
N ILE A 198 9.24 -5.40 -0.68
CA ILE A 198 8.25 -6.44 -0.36
C ILE A 198 8.48 -7.68 -1.24
N ASN A 199 8.03 -8.83 -0.76
CA ASN A 199 7.98 -10.05 -1.55
C ASN A 199 6.74 -10.13 -2.46
N SER A 200 6.85 -10.84 -3.59
CA SER A 200 5.69 -11.34 -4.34
C SER A 200 4.91 -12.38 -3.54
N ASN A 201 3.62 -12.60 -3.85
CA ASN A 201 2.81 -13.58 -3.11
C ASN A 201 3.31 -15.02 -3.31
N ASP A 202 3.86 -15.34 -4.49
CA ASP A 202 4.50 -16.63 -4.75
C ASP A 202 5.86 -16.78 -4.06
N MET A 203 6.36 -15.71 -3.41
CA MET A 203 7.64 -15.64 -2.68
C MET A 203 8.87 -16.00 -3.55
N LYS A 204 8.78 -15.77 -4.86
CA LYS A 204 9.92 -15.98 -5.76
C LYS A 204 10.70 -14.72 -6.07
N LYS A 205 10.08 -13.56 -5.85
CA LYS A 205 10.67 -12.25 -6.13
C LYS A 205 10.59 -11.38 -4.88
N PHE A 206 11.58 -10.49 -4.76
CA PHE A 206 11.54 -9.38 -3.82
C PHE A 206 11.65 -8.09 -4.62
N LEU A 207 10.71 -7.18 -4.44
CA LEU A 207 10.76 -5.85 -5.02
C LEU A 207 11.53 -4.93 -4.09
N LEU A 208 12.44 -4.15 -4.63
CA LEU A 208 13.06 -3.01 -3.96
C LEU A 208 12.68 -1.75 -4.72
N THR A 209 12.37 -0.67 -3.97
CA THR A 209 12.14 0.66 -4.53
C THR A 209 13.14 1.64 -3.94
N VAL A 210 13.88 2.34 -4.81
CA VAL A 210 14.96 3.24 -4.43
C VAL A 210 14.63 4.64 -4.91
N VAL A 211 14.38 5.54 -3.97
CA VAL A 211 14.13 6.96 -4.28
C VAL A 211 15.44 7.70 -4.40
N MET A 212 15.73 8.21 -5.58
CA MET A 212 16.99 8.87 -5.87
C MET A 212 17.05 10.26 -5.26
N LYS A 213 18.25 10.63 -4.79
CA LYS A 213 18.56 11.93 -4.17
C LYS A 213 18.95 12.95 -5.22
N GLY A 214 18.46 14.17 -5.11
CA GLY A 214 18.91 15.31 -5.88
C GLY A 214 20.12 16.02 -5.23
N GLU A 215 20.65 17.01 -5.93
CA GLU A 215 21.77 17.83 -5.45
C GLU A 215 21.41 18.62 -4.18
N ASP A 216 20.14 18.99 -4.04
CA ASP A 216 19.59 19.64 -2.82
C ASP A 216 19.41 18.69 -1.63
N GLY A 217 19.79 17.45 -1.76
CA GLY A 217 19.66 16.43 -0.72
C GLY A 217 18.26 15.82 -0.56
N LYS A 218 17.28 16.25 -1.36
CA LYS A 218 15.89 15.77 -1.34
C LYS A 218 15.66 14.72 -2.44
N ALA A 219 14.46 14.11 -2.42
CA ALA A 219 14.02 13.26 -3.51
C ALA A 219 13.95 14.05 -4.83
N ASN A 220 14.59 13.56 -5.87
CA ASN A 220 14.61 14.21 -7.19
C ASN A 220 13.44 13.77 -8.09
N GLY A 221 12.50 12.99 -7.57
CA GLY A 221 11.35 12.44 -8.26
C GLY A 221 11.64 11.15 -9.05
N LYS A 222 12.90 10.74 -9.22
CA LYS A 222 13.23 9.46 -9.85
C LYS A 222 13.21 8.34 -8.82
N VAL A 223 12.59 7.23 -9.22
CA VAL A 223 12.49 6.02 -8.41
C VAL A 223 12.88 4.82 -9.26
N ASP A 224 13.85 4.08 -8.77
CA ASP A 224 14.21 2.79 -9.35
C ASP A 224 13.41 1.68 -8.70
N PHE A 225 12.84 0.81 -9.52
CA PHE A 225 12.18 -0.42 -9.13
C PHE A 225 13.04 -1.59 -9.55
N ILE A 226 13.35 -2.49 -8.62
CA ILE A 226 14.25 -3.60 -8.86
C ILE A 226 13.60 -4.88 -8.35
N LEU A 227 13.36 -5.83 -9.24
CA LEU A 227 13.02 -7.19 -8.83
C LEU A 227 14.28 -8.00 -8.64
N VAL A 228 14.41 -8.64 -7.49
CA VAL A 228 15.49 -9.57 -7.19
C VAL A 228 14.96 -10.97 -6.91
N ASP A 229 15.82 -11.96 -7.17
CA ASP A 229 15.54 -13.38 -6.91
C ASP A 229 15.47 -13.65 -5.41
N MET A 230 14.32 -14.14 -4.93
CA MET A 230 14.11 -14.41 -3.52
C MET A 230 15.04 -15.51 -2.99
N ALA A 231 15.28 -16.56 -3.77
CA ALA A 231 16.14 -17.66 -3.34
C ALA A 231 17.61 -17.24 -3.20
N ALA A 232 18.04 -16.23 -3.94
CA ALA A 232 19.35 -15.61 -3.77
C ALA A 232 19.37 -14.74 -2.50
N LEU A 233 18.31 -13.95 -2.26
CA LEU A 233 18.20 -13.09 -1.07
C LEU A 233 18.17 -13.92 0.23
N GLU A 234 17.47 -15.05 0.25
CA GLU A 234 17.51 -16.00 1.38
C GLU A 234 18.91 -16.50 1.72
N LYS A 235 19.83 -16.49 0.75
CA LYS A 235 21.25 -16.87 0.89
C LYS A 235 22.17 -15.66 1.10
N GLY A 236 21.62 -14.49 1.36
CA GLY A 236 22.39 -13.27 1.63
C GLY A 236 23.00 -12.64 0.38
N LYS A 237 22.33 -12.71 -0.78
CA LYS A 237 22.82 -12.13 -2.04
C LYS A 237 21.69 -11.50 -2.82
N PHE A 238 21.93 -10.36 -3.45
CA PHE A 238 21.05 -9.88 -4.51
C PHE A 238 21.39 -10.53 -5.84
N LYS A 239 20.34 -10.93 -6.56
CA LYS A 239 20.40 -11.32 -7.97
C LYS A 239 19.26 -10.60 -8.68
N GLU A 240 19.62 -9.57 -9.43
CA GLU A 240 18.65 -8.76 -10.18
C GLU A 240 17.94 -9.58 -11.26
N LEU A 241 16.64 -9.45 -11.37
CA LEU A 241 15.78 -10.07 -12.36
C LEU A 241 15.24 -9.04 -13.36
N ALA A 242 14.91 -7.85 -12.89
CA ALA A 242 14.43 -6.75 -13.71
C ALA A 242 14.66 -5.42 -12.99
N ARG A 243 14.81 -4.34 -13.78
CA ARG A 243 14.88 -2.96 -13.29
C ARG A 243 14.11 -2.03 -14.20
N ALA A 244 13.44 -1.05 -13.62
CA ALA A 244 12.83 0.07 -14.31
C ALA A 244 12.96 1.33 -13.47
N THR A 245 13.02 2.50 -14.14
CA THR A 245 12.99 3.80 -13.48
C THR A 245 11.71 4.53 -13.87
N HIS A 246 10.99 5.06 -12.89
CA HIS A 246 9.87 5.97 -13.13
C HIS A 246 10.16 7.33 -12.53
N THR A 247 9.55 8.37 -13.12
CA THR A 247 9.78 9.75 -12.71
C THR A 247 8.46 10.39 -12.33
N GLY A 248 8.38 10.86 -11.11
CA GLY A 248 7.31 11.70 -10.59
C GLY A 248 7.77 13.14 -10.40
N VAL A 249 7.24 13.83 -9.40
CA VAL A 249 7.52 15.25 -9.12
C VAL A 249 8.62 15.36 -8.07
N PRO A 250 9.72 16.08 -8.36
CA PRO A 250 10.78 16.34 -7.38
C PRO A 250 10.23 16.91 -6.07
N GLY A 251 10.70 16.38 -4.95
CA GLY A 251 10.30 16.79 -3.60
C GLY A 251 8.89 16.37 -3.17
N LYS A 252 8.10 15.75 -4.07
CA LYS A 252 6.73 15.29 -3.77
C LYS A 252 6.56 13.78 -3.94
N THR A 253 7.08 13.22 -5.04
CA THR A 253 6.99 11.78 -5.28
C THR A 253 8.09 11.07 -4.50
N ILE A 254 7.67 10.36 -3.47
CA ILE A 254 8.52 9.58 -2.57
C ILE A 254 7.82 8.25 -2.40
N THR A 255 8.42 7.15 -2.86
CA THR A 255 7.82 5.84 -2.65
C THR A 255 7.89 5.46 -1.19
N PHE A 256 6.76 4.94 -0.74
CA PHE A 256 6.60 4.29 0.55
C PHE A 256 6.31 2.81 0.29
N ARG A 257 5.31 2.25 0.97
CA ARG A 257 5.08 0.81 0.92
C ARG A 257 4.28 0.40 -0.31
N GLU A 258 4.59 -0.79 -0.77
CA GLU A 258 4.04 -1.42 -1.95
C GLU A 258 3.44 -2.79 -1.62
N PHE A 259 2.56 -3.28 -2.51
CA PHE A 259 2.01 -4.62 -2.48
C PHE A 259 1.90 -5.18 -3.89
N PHE A 260 2.11 -6.48 -4.02
CA PHE A 260 1.71 -7.20 -5.23
C PHE A 260 0.20 -7.50 -5.21
N SER A 261 -0.43 -7.53 -6.38
CA SER A 261 -1.74 -8.17 -6.54
C SER A 261 -1.62 -9.65 -6.19
N HIS A 262 -2.71 -10.28 -5.72
CA HIS A 262 -2.67 -11.67 -5.25
C HIS A 262 -2.22 -12.69 -6.32
N ASP A 263 -2.32 -12.34 -7.59
CA ASP A 263 -1.82 -13.13 -8.73
C ASP A 263 -0.44 -12.70 -9.22
N ASP A 264 0.23 -11.79 -8.51
CA ASP A 264 1.54 -11.21 -8.81
C ASP A 264 1.67 -10.50 -10.18
N LYS A 265 0.52 -10.19 -10.82
CA LYS A 265 0.54 -9.49 -12.12
C LYS A 265 0.72 -8.00 -12.01
N LEU A 266 0.28 -7.40 -10.91
CA LEU A 266 0.38 -5.97 -10.66
C LEU A 266 1.17 -5.71 -9.38
N ILE A 267 1.75 -4.52 -9.31
CA ILE A 267 2.34 -3.92 -8.12
C ILE A 267 1.59 -2.61 -7.86
N PHE A 268 1.10 -2.44 -6.65
CA PHE A 268 0.49 -1.20 -6.17
C PHE A 268 1.50 -0.47 -5.31
N GLN A 269 2.05 0.62 -5.84
CA GLN A 269 3.10 1.40 -5.20
C GLN A 269 2.56 2.73 -4.68
N SER A 270 2.57 2.91 -3.36
CA SER A 270 2.34 4.23 -2.78
C SER A 270 3.53 5.14 -3.03
N ALA A 271 3.28 6.30 -3.56
CA ALA A 271 4.35 7.21 -3.95
C ALA A 271 4.13 8.66 -3.45
N GLY A 272 3.62 8.81 -2.23
CA GLY A 272 3.35 10.10 -1.62
C GLY A 272 2.22 10.84 -2.30
N ASP A 273 2.50 11.64 -3.29
CA ASP A 273 1.53 12.45 -4.02
C ASP A 273 0.67 11.64 -5.01
N ARG A 274 0.90 10.32 -5.13
CA ARG A 274 0.23 9.44 -6.11
C ARG A 274 0.23 7.97 -5.74
N LEU A 275 -0.57 7.21 -6.46
CA LEU A 275 -0.48 5.76 -6.56
C LEU A 275 0.06 5.41 -7.94
N TRP A 276 1.08 4.57 -8.02
CA TRP A 276 1.53 3.90 -9.24
C TRP A 276 1.06 2.46 -9.26
N VAL A 277 0.60 2.01 -10.43
CA VAL A 277 0.28 0.61 -10.70
C VAL A 277 1.25 0.12 -11.77
N LEU A 278 2.05 -0.87 -11.44
CA LEU A 278 3.07 -1.41 -12.33
C LEU A 278 2.75 -2.85 -12.70
N ASP A 279 3.24 -3.28 -13.85
CA ASP A 279 3.27 -4.69 -14.22
C ASP A 279 4.25 -5.46 -13.32
N GLY A 280 3.79 -6.53 -12.68
CA GLY A 280 4.53 -7.29 -11.67
C GLY A 280 5.70 -8.13 -12.20
N LYS A 281 5.92 -8.13 -13.51
CA LYS A 281 7.03 -8.83 -14.16
C LYS A 281 8.00 -7.88 -14.84
N THR A 282 7.48 -6.93 -15.59
CA THR A 282 8.29 -6.02 -16.45
C THR A 282 8.54 -4.68 -15.79
N LEU A 283 7.86 -4.37 -14.69
CA LEU A 283 7.91 -3.09 -13.97
C LEU A 283 7.44 -1.89 -14.81
N LYS A 284 6.75 -2.13 -15.94
CA LYS A 284 6.18 -1.06 -16.76
C LYS A 284 5.00 -0.42 -16.06
N MET A 285 4.83 0.89 -16.23
CA MET A 285 3.67 1.61 -15.74
C MET A 285 2.39 1.13 -16.43
N VAL A 286 1.40 0.72 -15.65
CA VAL A 286 0.06 0.31 -16.09
C VAL A 286 -0.94 1.43 -15.84
N ASP A 287 -0.82 2.10 -14.69
CA ASP A 287 -1.65 3.24 -14.31
C ASP A 287 -0.93 4.16 -13.34
N GLU A 288 -1.29 5.43 -13.35
CA GLU A 288 -0.84 6.45 -12.43
C GLU A 288 -2.03 7.27 -11.96
N LYS A 289 -2.27 7.30 -10.66
CA LYS A 289 -3.32 8.10 -10.05
C LYS A 289 -2.75 9.20 -9.18
N THR A 290 -2.93 10.45 -9.62
CA THR A 290 -2.63 11.66 -8.84
C THR A 290 -3.89 12.20 -8.16
N ASN A 291 -3.74 13.22 -7.32
CA ASN A 291 -4.85 13.89 -6.61
C ASN A 291 -5.70 12.90 -5.79
N ILE A 292 -5.03 12.11 -4.98
CA ILE A 292 -5.63 11.07 -4.16
C ILE A 292 -6.13 11.55 -2.79
N GLY A 293 -6.08 12.86 -2.52
CA GLY A 293 -6.63 13.45 -1.29
C GLY A 293 -5.69 13.50 -0.09
N GLY A 294 -4.45 13.06 -0.23
CA GLY A 294 -3.45 13.08 0.85
C GLY A 294 -2.15 12.42 0.43
N GLU A 295 -1.19 12.34 1.35
CA GLU A 295 0.06 11.62 1.13
C GLU A 295 -0.19 10.11 1.27
N ASN A 296 -0.10 9.40 0.14
CA ASN A 296 -0.30 7.95 0.08
C ASN A 296 0.92 7.22 0.64
N HIS A 297 0.69 6.40 1.67
CA HIS A 297 1.78 5.68 2.35
C HIS A 297 1.74 4.16 2.15
N ASP A 298 0.56 3.58 2.05
CA ASP A 298 0.36 2.14 1.79
C ASP A 298 -0.71 1.91 0.74
N ALA A 299 -0.68 0.76 0.07
CA ALA A 299 -1.62 0.42 -1.01
C ALA A 299 -1.93 -1.08 -1.02
N MET A 300 -2.67 -1.55 0.00
CA MET A 300 -2.98 -2.97 0.20
C MET A 300 -4.16 -3.43 -0.66
N PRO A 301 -4.01 -4.48 -1.51
CA PRO A 301 -5.11 -4.98 -2.33
C PRO A 301 -6.16 -5.76 -1.52
N THR A 302 -7.41 -5.75 -2.02
CA THR A 302 -8.45 -6.71 -1.59
C THR A 302 -8.11 -8.12 -2.06
N PRO A 303 -8.73 -9.19 -1.49
CA PRO A 303 -8.37 -10.58 -1.80
C PRO A 303 -8.42 -10.98 -3.28
N ASP A 304 -9.22 -10.30 -4.08
CA ASP A 304 -9.30 -10.50 -5.53
C ASP A 304 -8.55 -9.43 -6.34
N SER A 305 -7.87 -8.53 -5.65
CA SER A 305 -7.10 -7.41 -6.21
C SER A 305 -7.90 -6.46 -7.11
N LYS A 306 -9.23 -6.44 -6.99
CA LYS A 306 -10.09 -5.50 -7.71
C LYS A 306 -10.07 -4.09 -7.12
N TYR A 307 -9.75 -4.00 -5.83
CA TYR A 307 -9.62 -2.74 -5.12
C TYR A 307 -8.32 -2.69 -4.33
N VAL A 308 -7.89 -1.47 -4.03
CA VAL A 308 -6.75 -1.20 -3.18
C VAL A 308 -7.19 -0.27 -2.04
N VAL A 309 -6.88 -0.65 -0.82
CA VAL A 309 -7.00 0.22 0.36
C VAL A 309 -5.70 0.99 0.51
N MET A 310 -5.78 2.30 0.33
CA MET A 310 -4.66 3.20 0.54
C MET A 310 -4.74 3.80 1.95
N THR A 311 -3.60 3.93 2.62
CA THR A 311 -3.50 4.80 3.80
C THR A 311 -3.06 6.19 3.37
N LEU A 312 -3.74 7.21 3.87
CA LEU A 312 -3.43 8.60 3.55
C LEU A 312 -3.04 9.37 4.82
N ARG A 313 -1.94 10.08 4.74
CA ARG A 313 -1.58 11.14 5.67
C ARG A 313 -2.13 12.47 5.19
N THR A 314 -2.34 13.43 6.09
CA THR A 314 -2.87 14.75 5.76
C THR A 314 -4.16 14.66 4.96
N SER A 315 -5.24 14.32 5.62
CA SER A 315 -6.55 14.33 5.01
C SER A 315 -7.35 15.57 5.43
N ASP A 316 -8.40 15.87 4.68
CA ASP A 316 -9.35 16.93 5.00
C ASP A 316 -10.40 16.48 6.05
N VAL A 317 -10.25 15.30 6.61
CA VAL A 317 -11.17 14.76 7.62
C VAL A 317 -10.88 15.38 8.98
N ASP A 318 -11.91 15.75 9.72
CA ASP A 318 -11.76 16.23 11.08
C ASP A 318 -11.33 15.09 12.01
N GLY A 319 -10.40 15.38 12.91
CA GLY A 319 -10.02 14.48 13.97
C GLY A 319 -11.13 14.30 14.99
N CYS A 320 -10.97 13.39 15.93
CA CYS A 320 -11.92 13.17 17.00
C CYS A 320 -11.27 13.33 18.38
N ASP A 321 -12.10 13.49 19.41
CA ASP A 321 -11.66 13.49 20.81
C ASP A 321 -11.34 12.08 21.31
N GLY A 322 -10.98 11.94 22.58
CA GLY A 322 -10.67 10.67 23.21
C GLY A 322 -11.85 9.68 23.28
N GLU A 323 -13.06 10.14 23.00
CA GLU A 323 -14.28 9.35 22.98
C GLU A 323 -14.76 9.00 21.57
N GLY A 324 -14.01 9.43 20.56
CA GLY A 324 -14.35 9.20 19.16
C GLY A 324 -15.31 10.23 18.57
N LYS A 325 -15.62 11.32 19.28
CA LYS A 325 -16.48 12.37 18.80
C LYS A 325 -15.71 13.35 17.90
N PRO A 326 -16.21 13.63 16.68
CA PRO A 326 -15.53 14.55 15.77
C PRO A 326 -15.31 15.93 16.40
N ILE A 327 -14.12 16.48 16.20
CA ILE A 327 -13.76 17.86 16.58
C ILE A 327 -13.75 18.70 15.30
N PRO A 328 -14.77 19.52 15.05
CA PRO A 328 -14.88 20.34 13.86
C PRO A 328 -13.65 21.22 13.65
N GLY A 329 -13.13 21.27 12.43
CA GLY A 329 -11.99 22.11 12.05
C GLY A 329 -10.63 21.62 12.52
N LYS A 330 -10.52 20.57 13.33
CA LYS A 330 -9.27 19.95 13.72
C LYS A 330 -8.88 18.92 12.68
N LYS A 331 -8.20 19.34 11.62
CA LYS A 331 -7.71 18.44 10.60
C LYS A 331 -6.73 17.42 11.18
N ILE A 332 -6.93 16.14 10.84
CA ILE A 332 -5.96 15.11 11.16
C ILE A 332 -4.90 15.05 10.07
N THR A 333 -3.66 14.98 10.51
CA THR A 333 -2.50 14.83 9.63
C THR A 333 -2.25 13.38 9.22
N ASP A 334 -3.05 12.47 9.74
CA ASP A 334 -2.84 11.04 9.61
C ASP A 334 -4.16 10.28 9.65
N GLY A 335 -4.13 9.07 9.21
CA GLY A 335 -5.09 8.13 9.66
C GLY A 335 -6.36 8.04 8.88
N THR A 336 -6.32 8.17 7.58
CA THR A 336 -7.47 7.83 6.76
C THR A 336 -7.19 6.70 5.79
N LEU A 337 -8.25 5.95 5.49
CA LEU A 337 -8.27 4.92 4.47
C LEU A 337 -9.05 5.44 3.25
N GLN A 338 -8.52 5.20 2.07
CA GLN A 338 -9.15 5.54 0.80
C GLN A 338 -9.22 4.31 -0.09
N LEU A 339 -10.32 4.13 -0.80
CA LEU A 339 -10.48 3.02 -1.74
C LEU A 339 -10.11 3.47 -3.17
N TYR A 340 -9.36 2.62 -3.88
CA TYR A 340 -9.08 2.76 -5.30
C TYR A 340 -9.64 1.54 -6.05
N ASP A 341 -10.36 1.78 -7.14
CA ASP A 341 -10.89 0.76 -8.05
C ASP A 341 -9.87 0.52 -9.16
N VAL A 342 -9.31 -0.68 -9.21
CA VAL A 342 -8.20 -1.04 -10.11
C VAL A 342 -8.66 -1.09 -11.58
N GLU A 343 -9.87 -1.60 -11.84
CA GLU A 343 -10.41 -1.69 -13.20
C GLU A 343 -10.84 -0.32 -13.71
N ALA A 344 -11.57 0.42 -12.88
CA ALA A 344 -12.05 1.75 -13.23
C ALA A 344 -10.98 2.84 -13.16
N LYS A 345 -9.79 2.52 -12.62
CA LYS A 345 -8.62 3.41 -12.45
C LYS A 345 -8.97 4.71 -11.73
N LYS A 346 -9.75 4.62 -10.67
CA LYS A 346 -10.23 5.78 -9.93
C LYS A 346 -10.35 5.55 -8.43
N VAL A 347 -10.24 6.64 -7.70
CA VAL A 347 -10.60 6.70 -6.28
C VAL A 347 -12.11 6.57 -6.13
N VAL A 348 -12.56 5.81 -5.14
CA VAL A 348 -13.97 5.56 -4.83
C VAL A 348 -14.33 6.23 -3.51
N GLY A 349 -15.30 7.11 -3.56
CA GLY A 349 -15.94 7.73 -2.40
C GLY A 349 -15.01 8.58 -1.53
N LYS A 350 -15.45 8.84 -0.30
CA LYS A 350 -14.73 9.61 0.69
C LYS A 350 -13.77 8.72 1.49
N THR A 351 -12.82 9.37 2.15
CA THR A 351 -11.92 8.71 3.10
C THR A 351 -12.66 8.32 4.38
N SER A 352 -12.23 7.22 5.00
CA SER A 352 -12.68 6.80 6.31
C SER A 352 -11.58 6.99 7.33
N SER A 353 -11.88 7.63 8.46
CA SER A 353 -10.90 7.89 9.51
C SER A 353 -10.55 6.61 10.25
N VAL A 354 -9.24 6.35 10.38
CA VAL A 354 -8.65 5.49 11.39
C VAL A 354 -7.98 6.44 12.39
N CYS A 355 -8.78 7.11 13.20
CA CYS A 355 -8.33 8.23 14.01
C CYS A 355 -7.59 7.76 15.26
N PHE A 356 -6.28 7.90 15.26
CA PHE A 356 -5.45 7.61 16.42
C PHE A 356 -5.51 8.71 17.51
N ALA A 357 -5.86 9.93 17.14
CA ALA A 357 -6.04 11.00 18.14
C ALA A 357 -7.14 10.66 19.14
N CYS A 358 -8.13 9.86 18.76
CA CYS A 358 -9.15 9.32 19.64
C CYS A 358 -8.58 8.39 20.71
N HIS A 359 -7.41 7.85 20.50
CA HIS A 359 -6.73 6.97 21.42
C HIS A 359 -6.13 7.67 22.64
N LYS A 360 -6.14 9.01 22.71
CA LYS A 360 -5.70 9.74 23.89
C LYS A 360 -6.46 9.32 25.13
N GLY A 361 -7.78 9.18 25.03
CA GLY A 361 -8.64 8.65 26.08
C GLY A 361 -8.36 7.19 26.46
N MET A 362 -7.71 6.44 25.55
CA MET A 362 -7.25 5.07 25.79
C MET A 362 -5.82 5.01 26.34
N GLY A 363 -5.22 6.12 26.72
CA GLY A 363 -3.84 6.19 27.23
C GLY A 363 -2.76 6.04 26.16
N LEU A 364 -3.06 6.29 24.90
CA LEU A 364 -2.17 6.05 23.76
C LEU A 364 -1.32 7.26 23.33
N GLY A 365 -1.47 8.40 24.02
CA GLY A 365 -0.65 9.60 23.80
C GLY A 365 -1.07 10.44 22.59
N ASP A 366 -0.46 11.63 22.48
CA ASP A 366 -0.88 12.73 21.59
C ASP A 366 -0.26 12.69 20.18
N LYS A 367 0.69 11.80 19.93
CA LYS A 367 1.54 11.82 18.71
C LYS A 367 1.58 10.46 18.01
N SER A 368 0.50 9.75 18.04
CA SER A 368 0.51 8.35 17.62
C SER A 368 0.24 8.13 16.15
N SER A 369 0.16 9.14 15.33
CA SER A 369 -0.69 9.02 14.17
C SER A 369 -0.02 9.32 12.84
N ILE A 370 1.17 8.79 12.66
CA ILE A 370 1.71 8.65 11.31
C ILE A 370 1.36 7.25 10.84
N LEU A 371 0.39 7.13 9.92
CA LEU A 371 0.12 5.85 9.28
C LEU A 371 1.32 5.45 8.44
N CYS A 372 2.02 4.44 8.91
CA CYS A 372 3.07 3.81 8.16
C CYS A 372 3.07 2.32 8.47
N GLY A 373 2.90 1.53 7.45
CA GLY A 373 2.92 0.09 7.60
C GLY A 373 1.56 -0.53 7.88
N LEU A 374 0.86 -0.80 6.80
CA LEU A 374 -0.41 -1.52 6.77
C LEU A 374 -0.17 -2.97 6.41
N ASP A 375 -0.78 -3.88 7.14
CA ASP A 375 -1.06 -5.24 6.72
C ASP A 375 -2.39 -5.71 7.34
N GLY A 376 -2.94 -6.83 6.89
CA GLY A 376 -4.24 -7.23 7.38
C GLY A 376 -4.67 -8.63 6.95
N VAL A 377 -5.78 -9.04 7.54
CA VAL A 377 -6.43 -10.32 7.24
C VAL A 377 -7.86 -10.07 6.82
N TYR A 378 -8.21 -10.45 5.61
CA TYR A 378 -9.59 -10.44 5.15
C TYR A 378 -10.30 -11.72 5.58
N LYS A 379 -11.57 -11.58 5.97
CA LYS A 379 -12.46 -12.73 6.24
C LYS A 379 -12.78 -13.43 4.91
N LYS A 380 -12.76 -14.74 4.96
CA LYS A 380 -13.11 -15.59 3.78
C LYS A 380 -14.61 -15.59 3.53
#